data_c9cbd387fe7711eab69220ed91065e30
#
_entry.id   c9cbd387fe7711eab69220ed91065e30
#
_cell.length_a   1.000
_cell.length_b   1.000
_cell.length_c   1.000
_cell.angle_alpha   90.00
_cell.angle_beta   90.00
_cell.angle_gamma   90.00
#
_symmetry.space_group_name_H-M   'P 1'
#
loop_
_entity.id
_entity.type
_entity.pdbx_description
1 polymer ?
#
loop_
_entity_poly.entity_id
_entity_poly.type
_entity_poly.pdbx_seq_one_letter_code
_entity_poly.pdbx_strand_id
1 'polypeptide(L)'
;MIVATSPFIAGHRVTETKGQVFGLVVRSRGFSGNLIASLRSIGGGEIHEYTSLLEDTRRQALDRMVKNATLMGGNAVISMRFDSSELAGTMSEIVAYGTAVVIVADAAAMPPTVPPPAPGAPPAE
;
A
#
# COMPACT_ATOMS: atom_id res chain seq x y z
N MET A 1 7.13 -7.91 -6.82
CA MET A 1 5.68 -8.14 -6.80
C MET A 1 4.96 -6.82 -7.00
N ILE A 2 3.93 -6.79 -7.84
CA ILE A 2 3.08 -5.59 -8.00
C ILE A 2 2.06 -5.56 -6.86
N VAL A 3 1.98 -4.43 -6.17
CA VAL A 3 0.98 -4.15 -5.15
C VAL A 3 0.17 -2.94 -5.60
N ALA A 4 -1.13 -3.09 -5.72
CA ALA A 4 -2.03 -2.04 -6.18
C ALA A 4 -3.17 -1.81 -5.19
N THR A 5 -3.58 -0.55 -5.06
CA THR A 5 -4.77 -0.19 -4.28
C THR A 5 -6.06 -0.34 -5.11
N SER A 6 -5.93 -0.42 -6.43
CA SER A 6 -7.04 -0.70 -7.36
C SER A 6 -7.37 -2.20 -7.39
N PRO A 7 -8.60 -2.55 -7.80
CA PRO A 7 -9.00 -3.95 -7.96
C PRO A 7 -8.46 -4.61 -9.24
N PHE A 8 -7.69 -3.88 -10.04
CA PHE A 8 -7.10 -4.37 -11.29
C PHE A 8 -5.71 -3.79 -11.47
N ILE A 9 -4.91 -4.42 -12.31
CA ILE A 9 -3.58 -3.95 -12.71
C ILE A 9 -3.58 -3.81 -14.23
N ALA A 10 -3.29 -2.59 -14.71
CA ALA A 10 -3.27 -2.29 -16.15
C ALA A 10 -2.33 -3.23 -16.90
N GLY A 11 -2.75 -3.70 -18.06
CA GLY A 11 -1.97 -4.60 -18.88
C GLY A 11 -1.89 -6.04 -18.39
N HIS A 12 -2.66 -6.39 -17.37
CA HIS A 12 -2.66 -7.71 -16.75
C HIS A 12 -4.10 -8.19 -16.49
N ARG A 13 -4.27 -9.49 -16.41
CA ARG A 13 -5.51 -10.11 -15.95
C ARG A 13 -5.24 -11.05 -14.80
N VAL A 14 -6.18 -11.14 -13.89
CA VAL A 14 -6.13 -12.10 -12.79
C VAL A 14 -6.54 -13.47 -13.29
N THR A 15 -5.68 -14.46 -13.11
CA THR A 15 -5.96 -15.86 -13.49
C THR A 15 -6.34 -16.71 -12.29
N GLU A 16 -5.95 -16.31 -11.10
CA GLU A 16 -6.23 -17.05 -9.86
C GLU A 16 -6.30 -16.10 -8.67
N THR A 17 -7.29 -16.26 -7.84
CA THR A 17 -7.41 -15.57 -6.57
C THR A 17 -6.90 -16.47 -5.45
N LYS A 18 -5.83 -16.08 -4.78
CA LYS A 18 -5.27 -16.85 -3.65
C LYS A 18 -6.00 -16.58 -2.35
N GLY A 19 -6.55 -15.38 -2.20
CA GLY A 19 -7.33 -15.00 -1.05
C GLY A 19 -6.75 -13.82 -0.29
N GLN A 20 -7.30 -13.57 0.88
CA GLN A 20 -6.90 -12.48 1.75
C GLN A 20 -5.47 -12.65 2.24
N VAL A 21 -4.72 -11.56 2.23
CA VAL A 21 -3.35 -11.52 2.73
C VAL A 21 -3.16 -10.26 3.57
N PHE A 22 -2.35 -10.36 4.59
CA PHE A 22 -2.00 -9.20 5.41
C PHE A 22 -0.56 -9.31 5.94
N GLY A 23 -0.03 -8.15 6.34
CA GLY A 23 1.22 -8.01 7.07
C GLY A 23 1.03 -7.06 8.23
N LEU A 24 1.46 -7.46 9.41
CA LEU A 24 1.17 -6.79 10.67
C LEU A 24 2.46 -6.35 11.35
N VAL A 25 2.45 -5.11 11.86
CA VAL A 25 3.52 -4.59 12.73
C VAL A 25 2.88 -4.03 13.99
N VAL A 26 3.39 -4.43 15.14
CA VAL A 26 2.99 -3.88 16.43
C VAL A 26 4.18 -3.14 17.03
N ARG A 27 3.94 -1.91 17.48
CA ARG A 27 4.95 -1.10 18.13
C ARG A 27 4.48 -0.67 19.52
N SER A 28 5.41 -0.72 20.47
CA SER A 28 5.19 -0.29 21.84
C SER A 28 5.28 1.23 21.95
N ARG A 29 4.36 1.85 22.69
CA ARG A 29 4.40 3.28 23.02
C ARG A 29 5.59 3.70 23.89
N GLY A 30 6.24 2.78 24.57
CA GLY A 30 7.47 3.06 25.32
C GLY A 30 8.57 3.65 24.45
N PHE A 31 8.54 3.37 23.15
CA PHE A 31 9.42 3.97 22.15
C PHE A 31 9.02 5.41 21.80
N SER A 32 7.77 5.81 22.05
CA SER A 32 7.22 7.11 21.68
C SER A 32 7.26 8.15 22.78
N GLY A 33 7.63 7.78 24.01
CA GLY A 33 7.70 8.70 25.14
C GLY A 33 8.63 9.89 24.90
N ASN A 34 9.82 9.63 24.39
CA ASN A 34 10.78 10.68 24.00
C ASN A 34 10.32 11.45 22.77
N LEU A 35 9.61 10.79 21.87
CA LEU A 35 9.07 11.39 20.66
C LEU A 35 7.96 12.38 21.00
N ILE A 36 7.04 12.00 21.92
CA ILE A 36 5.95 12.88 22.37
C ILE A 36 6.50 14.10 23.10
N ALA A 37 7.54 13.94 23.90
CA ALA A 37 8.19 15.07 24.57
C ALA A 37 8.82 16.02 23.55
N SER A 38 9.43 15.51 22.49
CA SER A 38 9.97 16.29 21.38
C SER A 38 8.86 17.00 20.59
N LEU A 39 7.70 16.36 20.43
CA LEU A 39 6.51 16.92 19.76
C LEU A 39 5.95 18.14 20.49
N ARG A 40 5.97 18.14 21.82
CA ARG A 40 5.46 19.26 22.64
C ARG A 40 6.35 20.49 22.57
N SER A 41 7.62 20.34 22.21
CA SER A 41 8.57 21.45 22.09
C SER A 41 8.58 22.11 20.72
N ILE A 42 7.91 21.51 19.72
CA ILE A 42 7.84 22.03 18.36
C ILE A 42 6.45 22.64 18.14
N GLY A 43 6.41 23.95 17.96
CA GLY A 43 5.18 24.70 17.72
C GLY A 43 4.74 24.64 16.25
N GLY A 44 4.03 23.58 15.85
CA GLY A 44 3.49 23.41 14.50
C GLY A 44 4.53 22.99 13.46
N GLY A 45 4.07 22.48 12.33
CA GLY A 45 4.90 22.02 11.22
C GLY A 45 5.12 20.52 11.18
N GLU A 46 5.81 20.04 10.14
CA GLU A 46 6.12 18.62 9.95
C GLU A 46 7.20 18.16 10.94
N ILE A 47 6.99 16.99 11.50
CA ILE A 47 7.93 16.35 12.41
C ILE A 47 8.61 15.22 11.67
N HIS A 48 9.81 15.47 11.13
CA HIS A 48 10.51 14.56 10.24
C HIS A 48 10.82 13.21 10.87
N GLU A 49 11.23 13.16 12.13
CA GLU A 49 11.55 11.91 12.84
C GLU A 49 10.29 11.04 12.99
N TYR A 50 9.16 11.65 13.27
CA TYR A 50 7.89 10.96 13.40
C TYR A 50 7.37 10.45 12.06
N THR A 51 7.47 11.29 11.02
CA THR A 51 7.12 10.92 9.65
C THR A 51 7.97 9.73 9.19
N SER A 52 9.28 9.78 9.38
CA SER A 52 10.20 8.69 9.01
C SER A 52 9.88 7.39 9.74
N LEU A 53 9.52 7.45 11.02
CA LEU A 53 9.14 6.29 11.81
C LEU A 53 7.85 5.65 11.28
N LEU A 54 6.84 6.46 10.96
CA LEU A 54 5.57 5.97 10.43
C LEU A 54 5.73 5.40 9.02
N GLU A 55 6.51 6.03 8.17
CA GLU A 55 6.83 5.50 6.83
C GLU A 55 7.55 4.17 6.92
N ASP A 56 8.54 4.05 7.80
CA ASP A 56 9.27 2.81 8.01
C ASP A 56 8.35 1.69 8.52
N THR A 57 7.49 2.00 9.47
CA THR A 57 6.53 1.04 10.01
C THR A 57 5.54 0.55 8.95
N ARG A 58 5.03 1.44 8.11
CA ARG A 58 4.16 1.07 7.00
C ARG A 58 4.88 0.23 5.96
N ARG A 59 6.13 0.56 5.67
CA ARG A 59 6.96 -0.24 4.75
C ARG A 59 7.18 -1.64 5.27
N GLN A 60 7.45 -1.80 6.56
CA GLN A 60 7.58 -3.12 7.18
C GLN A 60 6.29 -3.94 7.10
N ALA A 61 5.13 -3.32 7.34
CA ALA A 61 3.84 -3.99 7.20
C ALA A 61 3.62 -4.44 5.76
N LEU A 62 3.94 -3.58 4.79
CA LEU A 62 3.84 -3.90 3.36
C LEU A 62 4.76 -5.05 2.98
N ASP A 63 6.02 -5.04 3.41
CA ASP A 63 6.98 -6.10 3.12
C ASP A 63 6.53 -7.46 3.68
N ARG A 64 5.96 -7.47 4.87
CA ARG A 64 5.38 -8.68 5.47
C ARG A 64 4.19 -9.21 4.69
N MET A 65 3.31 -8.32 4.24
CA MET A 65 2.18 -8.69 3.38
C MET A 65 2.66 -9.31 2.06
N VAL A 66 3.65 -8.70 1.40
CA VAL A 66 4.24 -9.21 0.16
C VAL A 66 4.87 -10.59 0.36
N LYS A 67 5.61 -10.78 1.45
CA LYS A 67 6.18 -12.07 1.80
C LYS A 67 5.09 -13.13 1.98
N ASN A 68 4.02 -12.80 2.69
CA ASN A 68 2.90 -13.71 2.91
C ASN A 68 2.18 -14.03 1.60
N ALA A 69 1.96 -13.03 0.73
CA ALA A 69 1.38 -13.25 -0.59
C ALA A 69 2.22 -14.19 -1.46
N THR A 70 3.54 -14.04 -1.40
CA THR A 70 4.47 -14.93 -2.10
C THR A 70 4.37 -16.37 -1.58
N LEU A 71 4.29 -16.56 -0.26
CA LEU A 71 4.10 -17.87 0.36
C LEU A 71 2.78 -18.52 -0.02
N MET A 72 1.74 -17.73 -0.31
CA MET A 72 0.46 -18.22 -0.82
C MET A 72 0.50 -18.61 -2.31
N GLY A 73 1.59 -18.33 -3.00
CA GLY A 73 1.74 -18.56 -4.44
C GLY A 73 1.23 -17.41 -5.31
N GLY A 74 0.94 -16.24 -4.74
CA GLY A 74 0.58 -15.05 -5.47
C GLY A 74 1.79 -14.35 -6.09
N ASN A 75 1.55 -13.58 -7.15
CA ASN A 75 2.56 -12.71 -7.75
C ASN A 75 2.12 -11.24 -7.79
N ALA A 76 0.96 -10.93 -7.23
CA ALA A 76 0.48 -9.58 -7.05
C ALA A 76 -0.48 -9.50 -5.86
N VAL A 77 -0.66 -8.28 -5.36
CA VAL A 77 -1.70 -7.95 -4.37
C VAL A 77 -2.54 -6.81 -4.94
N ILE A 78 -3.84 -6.99 -4.96
CA ILE A 78 -4.80 -5.98 -5.41
C ILE A 78 -5.67 -5.51 -4.24
N SER A 79 -6.33 -4.36 -4.43
CA SER A 79 -7.23 -3.75 -3.43
C SER A 79 -6.57 -3.58 -2.06
N MET A 80 -5.28 -3.23 -2.07
CA MET A 80 -4.48 -3.07 -0.86
C MET A 80 -4.92 -1.85 -0.08
N ARG A 81 -4.96 -1.99 1.24
CA ARG A 81 -5.25 -0.93 2.21
C ARG A 81 -4.32 -1.05 3.41
N PHE A 82 -4.16 0.06 4.10
CA PHE A 82 -3.61 0.09 5.45
C PHE A 82 -4.73 0.34 6.45
N ASP A 83 -4.58 -0.22 7.63
CA ASP A 83 -5.37 0.11 8.80
C ASP A 83 -4.45 0.22 10.00
N SER A 84 -4.87 1.01 10.99
CA SER A 84 -4.10 1.17 12.22
C SER A 84 -5.03 1.21 13.41
N SER A 85 -4.59 0.62 14.52
CA SER A 85 -5.34 0.61 15.76
C SER A 85 -4.43 0.74 16.95
N GLU A 86 -4.99 1.22 18.07
CA GLU A 86 -4.32 1.27 19.35
C GLU A 86 -4.75 0.08 20.21
N LEU A 87 -3.78 -0.60 20.81
CA LEU A 87 -3.98 -1.74 21.68
C LEU A 87 -3.65 -1.34 23.12
N ALA A 88 -4.64 -1.41 24.00
CA ALA A 88 -4.48 -1.20 25.44
C ALA A 88 -3.83 0.13 25.84
N GLY A 89 -3.88 1.15 24.98
CA GLY A 89 -3.27 2.46 25.24
C GLY A 89 -1.75 2.50 25.26
N THR A 90 -1.07 1.38 25.10
CA THR A 90 0.40 1.26 25.18
C THR A 90 1.05 0.75 23.90
N MET A 91 0.27 0.24 22.97
CA MET A 91 0.76 -0.33 21.70
C MET A 91 -0.04 0.20 20.54
N SER A 92 0.60 0.31 19.39
CA SER A 92 -0.03 0.63 18.11
C SER A 92 0.20 -0.50 17.13
N GLU A 93 -0.84 -0.84 16.38
CA GLU A 93 -0.81 -1.82 15.32
C GLU A 93 -0.96 -1.12 13.98
N ILE A 94 -0.16 -1.53 12.99
CA ILE A 94 -0.36 -1.19 11.59
C ILE A 94 -0.46 -2.48 10.81
N VAL A 95 -1.52 -2.61 10.03
CA VAL A 95 -1.73 -3.74 9.13
C VAL A 95 -1.84 -3.25 7.69
N ALA A 96 -1.10 -3.91 6.80
CA ALA A 96 -1.29 -3.83 5.35
C ALA A 96 -2.06 -5.08 4.94
N TYR A 97 -3.14 -4.94 4.19
CA TYR A 97 -3.94 -6.07 3.75
C TYR A 97 -4.46 -5.89 2.34
N GLY A 98 -4.84 -6.96 1.71
CA GLY A 98 -5.38 -6.97 0.36
C GLY A 98 -5.73 -8.38 -0.09
N THR A 99 -5.82 -8.57 -1.40
CA THR A 99 -6.09 -9.87 -2.01
C THR A 99 -4.87 -10.32 -2.81
N ALA A 100 -4.30 -11.44 -2.41
CA ALA A 100 -3.22 -12.07 -3.16
C ALA A 100 -3.80 -12.78 -4.38
N VAL A 101 -3.21 -12.53 -5.53
CA VAL A 101 -3.67 -13.04 -6.82
C VAL A 101 -2.48 -13.51 -7.66
N VAL A 102 -2.78 -14.30 -8.68
CA VAL A 102 -1.86 -14.56 -9.79
C VAL A 102 -2.33 -13.74 -10.99
N ILE A 103 -1.43 -12.95 -11.53
CA ILE A 103 -1.66 -12.15 -12.73
C ILE A 103 -0.75 -12.61 -13.86
N VAL A 104 -1.23 -12.44 -15.08
CA VAL A 104 -0.45 -12.63 -16.31
C VAL A 104 -0.59 -11.40 -17.19
N ALA A 105 0.43 -11.10 -17.97
CA ALA A 105 0.36 -10.02 -18.96
C ALA A 105 -0.74 -10.30 -19.99
N ASP A 106 -1.52 -9.27 -20.28
CA ASP A 106 -2.62 -9.35 -21.24
C ASP A 106 -2.76 -8.01 -21.97
N ALA A 107 -2.46 -8.01 -23.27
CA ALA A 107 -2.58 -6.80 -24.07
C ALA A 107 -4.03 -6.30 -24.18
N ALA A 108 -5.02 -7.19 -24.08
CA ALA A 108 -6.45 -6.83 -24.10
C ALA A 108 -6.90 -6.12 -22.81
N ALA A 109 -6.17 -6.26 -21.72
CA ALA A 109 -6.41 -5.57 -20.45
C ALA A 109 -5.76 -4.18 -20.39
N MET A 110 -5.07 -3.75 -21.44
CA MET A 110 -4.58 -2.38 -21.54
C MET A 110 -5.77 -1.43 -21.74
N PRO A 111 -5.76 -0.25 -21.08
CA PRO A 111 -6.76 0.75 -21.40
C PRO A 111 -6.68 1.08 -22.90
N PRO A 112 -7.82 1.32 -23.58
CA PRO A 112 -7.81 1.66 -24.98
C PRO A 112 -6.94 2.91 -25.20
N THR A 113 -5.98 2.81 -26.11
CA THR A 113 -5.22 3.98 -26.54
C THR A 113 -6.19 4.94 -27.21
N VAL A 114 -6.24 6.17 -26.71
CA VAL A 114 -7.00 7.21 -27.42
C VAL A 114 -6.40 7.36 -28.80
N PRO A 115 -7.15 7.15 -29.89
CA PRO A 115 -6.61 7.35 -31.22
C PRO A 115 -6.16 8.81 -31.38
N PRO A 116 -5.13 9.07 -32.17
CA PRO A 116 -4.71 10.45 -32.41
C PRO A 116 -5.88 11.23 -33.04
N PRO A 117 -6.02 12.52 -32.70
CA PRO A 117 -7.09 13.33 -33.25
C PRO A 117 -7.02 13.29 -34.78
N ALA A 118 -8.19 13.26 -35.42
CA ALA A 118 -8.28 13.28 -36.90
C ALA A 118 -7.57 14.51 -37.43
N PRO A 119 -6.92 14.42 -38.61
CA PRO A 119 -6.31 15.58 -39.25
C PRO A 119 -7.34 16.70 -39.41
N GLY A 120 -7.04 17.91 -38.88
CA GLY A 120 -7.95 19.05 -38.90
C GLY A 120 -8.91 19.18 -37.72
N ALA A 121 -8.84 18.29 -36.69
CA ALA A 121 -9.59 18.44 -35.49
C ALA A 121 -9.11 19.67 -34.69
N PRO A 122 -10.03 20.48 -34.06
CA PRO A 122 -9.62 21.60 -33.25
C PRO A 122 -8.85 21.09 -32.00
N PRO A 123 -7.90 21.89 -31.47
CA PRO A 123 -7.19 21.50 -30.25
C PRO A 123 -8.19 21.33 -29.10
N ALA A 124 -7.95 20.31 -28.26
CA ALA A 124 -8.73 20.11 -27.04
C ALA A 124 -8.53 21.31 -26.10
N GLU A 125 -9.64 21.93 -25.64
CA GLU A 125 -9.59 23.00 -24.64
C GLU A 125 -9.21 22.47 -23.28
#